data_218f3b1f2220253398991df53529aea0
#
_entry.id   218f3b1f2220253398991df53529aea0
#
_cell.length_a   1.000
_cell.length_b   1.000
_cell.length_c   1.000
_cell.angle_alpha   90.00
_cell.angle_beta   90.00
_cell.angle_gamma   90.00
#
_symmetry.space_group_name_H-M   'P 1'
#
loop_
_entity.id
_entity.type
_entity.pdbx_description
1 polymer ?
#
loop_
_entity_poly.entity_id
_entity_poly.type
_entity_poly.pdbx_seq_one_letter_code
_entity_poly.pdbx_strand_id
1 'polypeptide(L)'
;MKDELPCLRLLEATPAILRGLMSEISEEDARWKPAADRFSIAEVLCHLSHSEAHCYRARLDRFLAEEAPEFESDDAQMHLDVYRNADPEEDFGHFEDQRETNVELQSPSGVACQEHTCWSQPFS
;
A
#
# COMPACT_ATOMS: atom_id res chain seq x y z
N MET A 1 4.68 -24.40 2.99
CA MET A 1 4.24 -24.40 3.07
C MET A 1 3.22 -23.86 3.38
N LYS A 2 2.70 -23.71 3.89
CA LYS A 2 1.69 -23.27 4.21
C LYS A 2 1.62 -22.25 5.12
N ASP A 3 2.43 -21.66 5.60
CA ASP A 3 2.46 -20.57 6.55
C ASP A 3 2.33 -19.22 5.89
N GLU A 4 2.38 -19.21 4.58
CA GLU A 4 2.28 -17.98 3.82
C GLU A 4 0.84 -17.69 3.44
N LEU A 5 0.43 -16.43 3.56
CA LEU A 5 -0.90 -16.03 3.16
C LEU A 5 -1.06 -16.20 1.66
N PRO A 6 -2.20 -16.72 1.21
CA PRO A 6 -2.40 -16.97 -0.22
C PRO A 6 -2.23 -15.74 -1.10
N CYS A 7 -2.59 -14.55 -0.60
CA CYS A 7 -2.52 -13.33 -1.39
C CYS A 7 -1.16 -12.63 -1.29
N LEU A 8 -0.27 -13.13 -0.45
CA LEU A 8 1.00 -12.44 -0.20
C LEU A 8 1.84 -12.27 -1.46
N ARG A 9 1.89 -13.30 -2.29
CA ARG A 9 2.64 -13.22 -3.53
C ARG A 9 2.11 -12.15 -4.47
N LEU A 10 0.79 -11.99 -4.47
CA LEU A 10 0.17 -10.99 -5.31
C LEU A 10 0.51 -9.58 -4.80
N LEU A 11 0.46 -9.39 -3.50
CA LEU A 11 0.84 -8.13 -2.89
C LEU A 11 2.30 -7.80 -3.18
N GLU A 12 3.15 -8.80 -3.12
CA GLU A 12 4.57 -8.64 -3.39
C GLU A 12 4.83 -8.28 -4.85
N ALA A 13 4.06 -8.87 -5.76
CA ALA A 13 4.25 -8.67 -7.19
C ALA A 13 3.67 -7.37 -7.73
N THR A 14 2.72 -6.77 -7.02
CA THR A 14 2.00 -5.59 -7.51
C THR A 14 2.92 -4.44 -7.91
N PRO A 15 3.94 -4.06 -7.13
CA PRO A 15 4.81 -2.96 -7.55
C PRO A 15 5.50 -3.20 -8.90
N ALA A 16 5.97 -4.42 -9.13
CA ALA A 16 6.63 -4.73 -10.40
C ALA A 16 5.66 -4.65 -11.57
N ILE A 17 4.43 -5.09 -11.37
CA ILE A 17 3.40 -5.01 -12.40
C ILE A 17 3.11 -3.55 -12.73
N LEU A 18 2.93 -2.74 -11.70
CA LEU A 18 2.68 -1.31 -11.89
C LEU A 18 3.85 -0.62 -12.56
N ARG A 19 5.08 -0.98 -12.19
CA ARG A 19 6.25 -0.37 -12.80
C ARG A 19 6.28 -0.70 -14.30
N GLY A 20 5.92 -1.91 -14.68
CA GLY A 20 5.83 -2.27 -16.06
C GLY A 20 4.83 -1.44 -16.83
N LEU A 21 3.66 -1.21 -16.23
CA LEU A 21 2.64 -0.37 -16.82
C LEU A 21 3.10 1.08 -16.93
N MET A 22 3.79 1.58 -15.92
CA MET A 22 4.22 2.97 -15.88
C MET A 22 5.42 3.27 -16.77
N SER A 23 6.14 2.25 -17.19
CA SER A 23 7.38 2.45 -17.95
C SER A 23 7.18 3.15 -19.27
N GLU A 24 5.98 3.09 -19.82
CA GLU A 24 5.69 3.69 -21.11
C GLU A 24 4.86 4.97 -21.02
N ILE A 25 4.65 5.46 -19.82
CA ILE A 25 3.84 6.64 -19.60
C ILE A 25 4.75 7.83 -19.29
N SER A 26 4.58 8.92 -20.03
CA SER A 26 5.35 10.13 -19.81
C SER A 26 4.89 10.84 -18.55
N GLU A 27 5.71 11.74 -18.04
CA GLU A 27 5.32 12.54 -16.88
C GLU A 27 4.08 13.37 -17.20
N GLU A 28 4.00 13.89 -18.42
CA GLU A 28 2.85 14.67 -18.84
C GLU A 28 1.57 13.83 -18.78
N ASP A 29 1.63 12.62 -19.28
CA ASP A 29 0.47 11.72 -19.25
C ASP A 29 0.11 11.35 -17.82
N ALA A 30 1.12 11.17 -16.98
CA ALA A 30 0.88 10.81 -15.58
C ALA A 30 0.19 11.95 -14.82
N ARG A 31 0.38 13.20 -15.25
CA ARG A 31 -0.23 14.35 -14.60
C ARG A 31 -1.55 14.77 -15.23
N TRP A 32 -1.91 14.18 -16.33
CA TRP A 32 -3.16 14.52 -17.01
C TRP A 32 -4.36 14.11 -16.15
N LYS A 33 -5.38 14.97 -16.14
CA LYS A 33 -6.62 14.72 -15.40
C LYS A 33 -7.79 14.83 -16.35
N PRO A 34 -8.73 13.85 -16.29
CA PRO A 34 -9.93 13.92 -17.14
C PRO A 34 -10.86 15.06 -16.72
N ALA A 35 -10.81 15.46 -15.44
CA ALA A 35 -11.58 16.57 -14.93
C ALA A 35 -10.94 17.06 -13.64
N ALA A 36 -11.28 18.27 -13.20
CA ALA A 36 -10.66 18.84 -12.01
C ALA A 36 -10.92 18.00 -10.75
N ASP A 37 -12.04 17.30 -10.71
CA ASP A 37 -12.41 16.49 -9.54
C ASP A 37 -12.04 15.02 -9.69
N ARG A 38 -11.20 14.69 -10.66
CA ARG A 38 -10.75 13.33 -10.88
C ARG A 38 -9.25 13.23 -10.63
N PHE A 39 -8.80 12.05 -10.31
CA PHE A 39 -7.37 11.83 -10.05
C PHE A 39 -6.59 11.67 -11.34
N SER A 40 -5.37 12.20 -11.34
CA SER A 40 -4.38 11.85 -12.33
C SER A 40 -3.68 10.57 -11.88
N ILE A 41 -2.91 9.98 -12.78
CA ILE A 41 -2.10 8.81 -12.40
C ILE A 41 -1.11 9.21 -11.30
N ALA A 42 -0.50 10.39 -11.42
CA ALA A 42 0.44 10.85 -10.41
C ALA A 42 -0.22 10.94 -9.03
N GLU A 43 -1.45 11.45 -8.99
CA GLU A 43 -2.18 11.55 -7.73
C GLU A 43 -2.54 10.17 -7.16
N VAL A 44 -2.88 9.22 -8.04
CA VAL A 44 -3.15 7.86 -7.60
C VAL A 44 -1.91 7.24 -6.99
N LEU A 45 -0.74 7.44 -7.61
CA LEU A 45 0.50 6.90 -7.07
C LEU A 45 0.84 7.52 -5.73
N CYS A 46 0.59 8.82 -5.58
CA CYS A 46 0.78 9.49 -4.31
C CYS A 46 -0.16 8.90 -3.25
N HIS A 47 -1.41 8.67 -3.64
CA HIS A 47 -2.38 8.06 -2.75
C HIS A 47 -1.96 6.66 -2.32
N LEU A 48 -1.46 5.86 -3.27
CA LEU A 48 -0.98 4.51 -2.95
C LEU A 48 0.17 4.55 -1.95
N SER A 49 1.10 5.48 -2.17
CA SER A 49 2.24 5.64 -1.28
C SER A 49 1.78 6.02 0.12
N HIS A 50 0.88 7.00 0.19
CA HIS A 50 0.35 7.45 1.46
C HIS A 50 -0.41 6.35 2.19
N SER A 51 -1.26 5.65 1.47
CA SER A 51 -2.06 4.57 2.06
C SER A 51 -1.19 3.44 2.58
N GLU A 52 -0.16 3.09 1.83
CA GLU A 52 0.74 2.02 2.23
C GLU A 52 1.50 2.38 3.50
N ALA A 53 1.96 3.62 3.58
CA ALA A 53 2.79 4.06 4.70
C ALA A 53 1.98 4.37 5.95
N HIS A 54 0.83 4.99 5.78
CA HIS A 54 0.09 5.53 6.93
C HIS A 54 -1.20 4.79 7.26
N CYS A 55 -1.84 4.20 6.27
CA CYS A 55 -3.09 3.49 6.53
C CYS A 55 -2.84 2.01 6.75
N TYR A 56 -2.24 1.35 5.78
CA TYR A 56 -2.03 -0.10 5.89
C TYR A 56 -0.98 -0.45 6.92
N ARG A 57 0.13 0.29 6.96
CA ARG A 57 1.16 0.03 7.95
C ARG A 57 0.62 0.23 9.36
N ALA A 58 -0.13 1.30 9.57
CA ALA A 58 -0.70 1.56 10.89
C ALA A 58 -1.68 0.46 11.31
N ARG A 59 -2.49 0.00 10.36
CA ARG A 59 -3.44 -1.07 10.64
C ARG A 59 -2.71 -2.39 10.91
N LEU A 60 -1.70 -2.67 10.13
CA LEU A 60 -0.91 -3.87 10.33
C LEU A 60 -0.24 -3.87 11.69
N ASP A 61 0.34 -2.73 12.08
CA ASP A 61 0.95 -2.61 13.39
C ASP A 61 -0.05 -2.87 14.50
N ARG A 62 -1.27 -2.38 14.33
CA ARG A 62 -2.32 -2.61 15.31
C ARG A 62 -2.75 -4.07 15.36
N PHE A 63 -2.82 -4.73 14.19
CA PHE A 63 -3.11 -6.16 14.16
C PHE A 63 -2.07 -6.96 14.92
N LEU A 64 -0.83 -6.55 14.83
CA LEU A 64 0.25 -7.25 15.52
C LEU A 64 0.29 -6.94 17.01
N ALA A 65 -0.26 -5.81 17.42
CA ALA A 65 -0.20 -5.36 18.80
C ALA A 65 -1.50 -5.59 19.58
N GLU A 66 -2.63 -5.71 18.90
CA GLU A 66 -3.93 -5.81 19.53
C GLU A 66 -4.63 -7.08 19.10
N GLU A 67 -5.50 -7.58 19.98
CA GLU A 67 -6.21 -8.81 19.70
C GLU A 67 -7.32 -8.64 18.68
N ALA A 68 -8.07 -7.56 18.78
CA ALA A 68 -9.19 -7.31 17.88
C ALA A 68 -9.32 -5.81 17.60
N PRO A 69 -8.41 -5.25 16.81
CA PRO A 69 -8.43 -3.82 16.55
C PRO A 69 -9.65 -3.41 15.73
N GLU A 70 -10.12 -2.21 15.99
CA GLU A 70 -11.20 -1.61 15.22
C GLU A 70 -10.64 -0.45 14.43
N PHE A 71 -11.11 -0.28 13.21
CA PHE A 71 -10.62 0.74 12.32
C PHE A 71 -11.74 1.62 11.80
N GLU A 72 -11.42 2.89 11.58
CA GLU A 72 -12.35 3.81 10.96
C GLU A 72 -12.10 3.79 9.46
N SER A 73 -13.12 4.15 8.70
CA SER A 73 -13.00 4.24 7.25
C SER A 73 -12.06 5.36 6.87
N ASP A 74 -11.28 5.12 5.84
CA ASP A 74 -10.40 6.15 5.30
C ASP A 74 -11.09 6.78 4.09
N ASP A 75 -11.07 8.11 4.04
CA ASP A 75 -11.69 8.83 2.94
C ASP A 75 -10.61 9.50 2.11
N ALA A 76 -10.34 8.95 0.93
CA ALA A 76 -9.30 9.47 0.05
C ALA A 76 -9.54 10.91 -0.35
N GLN A 77 -10.80 11.35 -0.37
CA GLN A 77 -11.12 12.72 -0.74
C GLN A 77 -10.55 13.73 0.24
N MET A 78 -10.36 13.32 1.47
CA MET A 78 -9.81 14.21 2.48
C MET A 78 -8.35 14.56 2.22
N HIS A 79 -7.71 13.84 1.34
CA HIS A 79 -6.28 14.00 1.08
C HIS A 79 -5.96 14.65 -0.26
N LEU A 80 -6.97 15.15 -0.96
CA LEU A 80 -6.75 15.73 -2.28
C LEU A 80 -5.72 16.85 -2.29
N ASP A 81 -5.72 17.68 -1.26
CA ASP A 81 -4.76 18.77 -1.18
C ASP A 81 -3.34 18.27 -1.03
N VAL A 82 -3.18 17.15 -0.35
CA VAL A 82 -1.86 16.53 -0.16
C VAL A 82 -1.31 16.03 -1.49
N TYR A 83 -2.19 15.60 -2.38
CA TYR A 83 -1.78 15.03 -3.65
C TYR A 83 -1.43 16.08 -4.71
N ARG A 84 -1.66 17.35 -4.39
CA ARG A 84 -1.45 18.44 -5.33
C ARG A 84 -0.02 18.49 -5.88
N ASN A 85 0.94 18.12 -5.07
CA ASN A 85 2.34 18.13 -5.44
C ASN A 85 2.88 16.73 -5.73
N ALA A 86 2.02 15.84 -6.17
CA ALA A 86 2.41 14.46 -6.43
C ALA A 86 3.50 14.37 -7.49
N ASP A 87 4.51 13.56 -7.23
CA ASP A 87 5.58 13.29 -8.17
C ASP A 87 5.50 11.80 -8.50
N PRO A 88 5.13 11.42 -9.72
CA PRO A 88 4.87 10.02 -10.03
C PRO A 88 6.07 9.11 -9.79
N GLU A 89 7.27 9.56 -10.09
CA GLU A 89 8.44 8.71 -9.93
C GLU A 89 8.81 8.55 -8.45
N GLU A 90 8.84 9.65 -7.73
CA GLU A 90 9.18 9.62 -6.32
C GLU A 90 8.14 8.89 -5.50
N ASP A 91 6.88 9.18 -5.75
CA ASP A 91 5.79 8.56 -5.00
C ASP A 91 5.69 7.07 -5.29
N PHE A 92 5.93 6.67 -6.54
CA PHE A 92 5.93 5.25 -6.85
C PHE A 92 7.09 4.54 -6.14
N GLY A 93 8.26 5.18 -6.08
CA GLY A 93 9.40 4.62 -5.36
C GLY A 93 9.07 4.41 -3.88
N HIS A 94 8.41 5.38 -3.27
CA HIS A 94 7.98 5.25 -1.89
C HIS A 94 6.98 4.11 -1.72
N PHE A 95 6.04 3.99 -2.66
CA PHE A 95 5.07 2.91 -2.61
C PHE A 95 5.78 1.55 -2.67
N GLU A 96 6.74 1.40 -3.57
CA GLU A 96 7.49 0.15 -3.67
C GLU A 96 8.18 -0.20 -2.36
N ASP A 97 8.85 0.78 -1.76
CA ASP A 97 9.55 0.56 -0.51
C ASP A 97 8.60 0.20 0.63
N GLN A 98 7.49 0.91 0.72
CA GLN A 98 6.52 0.65 1.78
C GLN A 98 5.82 -0.70 1.60
N ARG A 99 5.51 -1.05 0.37
CA ARG A 99 4.90 -2.35 0.12
C ARG A 99 5.86 -3.48 0.46
N GLU A 100 7.14 -3.33 0.12
CA GLU A 100 8.14 -4.33 0.46
C GLU A 100 8.19 -4.55 1.98
N THR A 101 8.22 -3.48 2.74
CA THR A 101 8.25 -3.58 4.18
C THR A 101 6.96 -4.22 4.72
N ASN A 102 5.82 -3.80 4.18
CA ASN A 102 4.54 -4.35 4.64
C ASN A 102 4.42 -5.84 4.33
N VAL A 103 4.95 -6.27 3.19
CA VAL A 103 4.95 -7.69 2.85
C VAL A 103 5.85 -8.46 3.81
N GLU A 104 7.01 -7.92 4.14
CA GLU A 104 7.91 -8.57 5.09
C GLU A 104 7.25 -8.74 6.45
N LEU A 105 6.51 -7.75 6.90
CA LEU A 105 5.82 -7.83 8.19
C LEU A 105 4.75 -8.91 8.20
N GLN A 106 4.20 -9.23 7.04
CA GLN A 106 3.17 -10.24 6.91
C GLN A 106 3.72 -11.61 6.52
N SER A 107 5.01 -11.71 6.26
CA SER A 107 5.61 -12.96 5.88
C SER A 107 5.73 -13.87 7.12
N PRO A 108 5.89 -15.18 6.92
CA PRO A 108 6.05 -16.09 8.06
C PRO A 108 7.18 -15.68 9.00
N SER A 109 8.28 -15.15 8.47
CA SER A 109 9.39 -14.70 9.29
C SER A 109 8.99 -13.56 10.21
N GLY A 110 8.30 -12.55 9.65
CA GLY A 110 7.86 -11.41 10.43
C GLY A 110 6.84 -11.81 11.48
N VAL A 111 5.90 -12.65 11.09
CA VAL A 111 4.86 -13.09 12.01
C VAL A 111 5.44 -13.93 13.13
N ALA A 112 6.41 -14.79 12.81
CA ALA A 112 7.03 -15.64 13.80
C ALA A 112 7.67 -14.84 14.92
N CYS A 113 8.19 -13.68 14.61
CA CYS A 113 8.79 -12.82 15.63
C CYS A 113 7.76 -12.29 16.61
N GLN A 114 6.51 -12.24 16.19
CA GLN A 114 5.42 -11.77 17.03
C GLN A 114 4.74 -12.89 17.77
N GLU A 115 5.08 -14.11 17.47
CA GLU A 115 4.45 -15.29 18.05
C GLU A 115 2.95 -15.16 17.91
N HIS A 116 2.18 -15.81 18.28
CA HIS A 116 0.73 -15.83 18.32
C HIS A 116 0.00 -14.57 17.84
N THR A 117 0.47 -14.00 16.78
CA THR A 117 -0.20 -12.83 16.24
C THR A 117 -1.50 -13.25 15.58
N CYS A 118 -2.28 -12.25 15.18
CA CYS A 118 -3.53 -12.53 14.49
C CYS A 118 -3.29 -13.24 13.16
N TRP A 119 -2.08 -13.23 12.65
CA TRP A 119 -1.80 -13.90 11.39
C TRP A 119 -1.72 -15.40 11.52
N SER A 120 -1.41 -15.88 12.70
CA SER A 120 -1.34 -17.31 12.93
C SER A 120 -2.73 -17.90 13.11
N GLN A 121 -3.74 -17.05 13.17
CA GLN A 121 -5.11 -17.48 13.30
C GLN A 121 -5.83 -17.24 11.99
N PRO A 122 -6.79 -18.08 11.66
CA PRO A 122 -7.53 -17.88 10.44
C PRO A 122 -8.31 -16.59 10.53
N PHE A 123 -8.59 -15.99 9.40
CA PHE A 123 -9.39 -14.79 9.36
C PHE A 123 -10.85 -15.15 9.50
N SER A 124 -11.14 -15.92 10.45
CA SER A 124 -12.50 -16.38 10.70
C SER A 124 -13.13 -15.60 11.82
#